data_1e9d7f2f9532151fb581a63f7af545fb
#
_entry.id   1e9d7f2f9532151fb581a63f7af545fb
#
_cell.length_a   1.000
_cell.length_b   1.000
_cell.length_c   1.000
_cell.angle_alpha   90.00
_cell.angle_beta   90.00
_cell.angle_gamma   90.00
#
_symmetry.space_group_name_H-M   'P 1'
#
loop_
_entity.id
_entity.type
_entity.pdbx_description
1 polymer ?
#
loop_
_entity_poly.entity_id
_entity_poly.type
_entity_poly.pdbx_seq_one_letter_code
_entity_poly.pdbx_strand_id
1 'polypeptide(L)'
;MLNKLLLNSGNDIPFEEANLIIHPPKIKEIAYIGEKSLWHGVEFLNFSKDFLENKTSDLTSISDFEILMSIINNDSVEMKIHLTQMELVLAIIFPFYKINITPRSIFLTEDHDGEKEHHIIDQNNFDEFKKYIRAIFCLDQLKGNKGEREYNPRGVKAAALAEKFKARRKKIALIYFLNSPKFSLPII
;
A
#
# COMPACT_ATOMS: atom_id res chain seq x y z
N MET A 1 11.43 15.02 -5.65
CA MET A 1 10.07 15.54 -5.97
C MET A 1 9.53 14.75 -7.14
N LEU A 2 8.50 13.92 -6.94
CA LEU A 2 7.91 13.08 -7.99
C LEU A 2 7.46 13.97 -9.16
N ASN A 3 7.99 13.68 -10.34
CA ASN A 3 7.67 14.47 -11.53
C ASN A 3 6.27 14.10 -12.03
N LYS A 4 5.30 15.02 -11.87
CA LYS A 4 3.91 14.83 -12.33
C LYS A 4 3.80 14.49 -13.83
N LEU A 5 4.77 14.90 -14.64
CA LEU A 5 4.81 14.59 -16.07
C LEU A 5 5.09 13.10 -16.31
N LEU A 6 5.97 12.47 -15.52
CA LEU A 6 6.23 11.03 -15.62
C LEU A 6 5.00 10.20 -15.22
N LEU A 7 4.30 10.60 -14.16
CA LEU A 7 3.08 9.91 -13.72
C LEU A 7 1.96 9.94 -14.77
N ASN A 8 1.86 11.05 -15.53
CA ASN A 8 0.82 11.21 -16.55
C ASN A 8 1.20 10.57 -17.90
N SER A 9 2.47 10.26 -18.11
CA SER A 9 2.95 9.69 -19.39
C SER A 9 2.71 8.18 -19.52
N GLY A 10 2.39 7.49 -18.41
CA GLY A 10 2.31 6.02 -18.35
C GLY A 10 3.65 5.32 -18.54
N ASN A 11 4.75 6.06 -18.45
CA ASN A 11 6.11 5.53 -18.51
C ASN A 11 6.54 4.99 -17.16
N ASP A 12 7.54 4.12 -17.20
CA ASP A 12 8.18 3.57 -16.01
C ASP A 12 8.82 4.66 -15.16
N ILE A 13 8.76 4.50 -13.84
CA ILE A 13 9.18 5.49 -12.86
C ILE A 13 10.30 4.91 -12.02
N PRO A 14 11.51 5.52 -12.01
CA PRO A 14 12.59 5.07 -11.16
C PRO A 14 12.25 5.32 -9.68
N PHE A 15 12.48 4.32 -8.85
CA PHE A 15 12.46 4.39 -7.40
C PHE A 15 13.90 4.20 -6.91
N GLU A 16 14.62 5.32 -6.83
CA GLU A 16 16.07 5.35 -6.61
C GLU A 16 16.48 4.76 -5.26
N GLU A 17 15.65 4.96 -4.22
CA GLU A 17 15.93 4.50 -2.85
C GLU A 17 16.04 2.98 -2.71
N ALA A 18 15.51 2.23 -3.66
CA ALA A 18 15.59 0.77 -3.69
C ALA A 18 16.20 0.24 -5.00
N ASN A 19 16.68 1.13 -5.88
CA ASN A 19 17.15 0.79 -7.23
C ASN A 19 16.12 -0.03 -8.02
N LEU A 20 14.86 0.39 -8.01
CA LEU A 20 13.72 -0.30 -8.63
C LEU A 20 13.09 0.55 -9.71
N ILE A 21 12.43 -0.11 -10.65
CA ILE A 21 11.59 0.53 -11.65
C ILE A 21 10.13 0.20 -11.37
N ILE A 22 9.33 1.21 -11.11
CA ILE A 22 7.89 1.07 -10.88
C ILE A 22 7.16 1.26 -12.21
N HIS A 23 6.35 0.27 -12.57
CA HIS A 23 5.52 0.28 -13.76
C HIS A 23 4.09 0.77 -13.40
N PRO A 24 3.62 1.92 -13.94
CA PRO A 24 2.25 2.36 -13.70
C PRO A 24 1.25 1.35 -14.29
N PRO A 25 0.28 0.85 -13.51
CA PRO A 25 -0.63 -0.19 -13.95
C PRO A 25 -1.54 0.28 -15.08
N LYS A 26 -1.72 -0.56 -16.09
CA LYS A 26 -2.64 -0.32 -17.20
C LYS A 26 -4.06 -0.76 -16.85
N ILE A 27 -5.05 -0.16 -17.47
CA ILE A 27 -6.48 -0.46 -17.23
C ILE A 27 -6.77 -1.95 -17.37
N LYS A 28 -6.14 -2.66 -18.33
CA LYS A 28 -6.31 -4.10 -18.51
C LYS A 28 -5.79 -4.93 -17.33
N GLU A 29 -4.71 -4.51 -16.71
CA GLU A 29 -4.11 -5.17 -15.55
C GLU A 29 -4.99 -4.98 -14.31
N ILE A 30 -5.50 -3.74 -14.14
CA ILE A 30 -6.49 -3.41 -13.10
C ILE A 30 -7.75 -4.24 -13.27
N ALA A 31 -8.27 -4.36 -14.50
CA ALA A 31 -9.45 -5.15 -14.80
C ALA A 31 -9.25 -6.65 -14.52
N TYR A 32 -8.04 -7.17 -14.76
CA TYR A 32 -7.68 -8.56 -14.49
C TYR A 32 -7.70 -8.91 -13.00
N ILE A 33 -7.14 -8.05 -12.15
CA ILE A 33 -7.14 -8.23 -10.69
C ILE A 33 -8.54 -8.05 -10.10
N GLY A 34 -9.33 -7.19 -10.69
CA GLY A 34 -10.61 -6.73 -10.18
C GLY A 34 -10.48 -5.58 -9.18
N GLU A 35 -11.39 -4.63 -9.29
CA GLU A 35 -11.35 -3.36 -8.55
C GLU A 35 -11.25 -3.55 -7.03
N LYS A 36 -12.01 -4.49 -6.47
CA LYS A 36 -12.03 -4.73 -5.03
C LYS A 36 -10.68 -5.24 -4.50
N SER A 37 -10.08 -6.18 -5.18
CA SER A 37 -8.78 -6.76 -4.80
C SER A 37 -7.67 -5.73 -4.94
N LEU A 38 -7.69 -4.95 -6.04
CA LEU A 38 -6.76 -3.86 -6.26
C LEU A 38 -6.77 -2.88 -5.08
N TRP A 39 -7.95 -2.34 -4.75
CA TRP A 39 -8.06 -1.32 -3.70
C TRP A 39 -7.69 -1.85 -2.32
N HIS A 40 -7.98 -3.10 -2.00
CA HIS A 40 -7.51 -3.70 -0.75
C HIS A 40 -5.98 -3.79 -0.71
N GLY A 41 -5.34 -4.27 -1.79
CA GLY A 41 -3.87 -4.34 -1.84
C GLY A 41 -3.22 -2.96 -1.75
N VAL A 42 -3.77 -1.96 -2.46
CA VAL A 42 -3.31 -0.55 -2.39
C VAL A 42 -3.48 0.02 -0.98
N GLU A 43 -4.56 -0.31 -0.27
CA GLU A 43 -4.78 0.10 1.11
C GLU A 43 -3.69 -0.43 2.05
N PHE A 44 -3.30 -1.69 1.89
CA PHE A 44 -2.21 -2.28 2.65
C PHE A 44 -0.87 -1.63 2.34
N LEU A 45 -0.55 -1.41 1.07
CA LEU A 45 0.69 -0.73 0.66
C LEU A 45 0.75 0.74 1.08
N ASN A 46 -0.40 1.37 1.33
CA ASN A 46 -0.50 2.74 1.81
C ASN A 46 -0.88 2.82 3.30
N PHE A 47 -0.60 1.76 4.06
CA PHE A 47 -0.89 1.73 5.48
C PHE A 47 -0.18 2.86 6.24
N SER A 48 -0.88 3.46 7.22
CA SER A 48 -0.30 4.43 8.16
C SER A 48 -0.85 4.20 9.56
N LYS A 49 0.03 4.28 10.56
CA LYS A 49 -0.33 4.20 11.98
C LYS A 49 -1.29 5.31 12.43
N ASP A 50 -1.35 6.43 11.70
CA ASP A 50 -2.30 7.52 11.96
C ASP A 50 -3.75 7.05 11.99
N PHE A 51 -4.05 5.90 11.38
CA PHE A 51 -5.36 5.26 11.47
C PHE A 51 -5.62 4.59 12.83
N LEU A 52 -4.56 4.37 13.63
CA LEU A 52 -4.60 3.69 14.92
C LEU A 52 -4.51 4.67 16.10
N GLU A 53 -4.09 5.90 15.87
CA GLU A 53 -3.70 6.89 16.90
C GLU A 53 -4.77 7.25 17.95
N ASN A 54 -6.00 6.87 17.75
CA ASN A 54 -7.05 7.18 18.75
C ASN A 54 -7.05 6.23 19.96
N LYS A 55 -6.11 5.29 20.11
CA LYS A 55 -6.23 4.24 21.14
C LYS A 55 -4.98 3.83 21.94
N THR A 56 -3.77 4.17 21.51
CA THR A 56 -2.58 3.79 22.29
C THR A 56 -1.43 4.79 22.09
N SER A 57 -0.97 5.35 23.20
CA SER A 57 0.17 6.29 23.26
C SER A 57 1.53 5.68 22.90
N ASP A 58 1.62 4.35 22.79
CA ASP A 58 2.90 3.65 22.67
C ASP A 58 3.37 3.36 21.24
N LEU A 59 2.57 3.75 20.22
CA LEU A 59 2.90 3.47 18.82
C LEU A 59 3.82 4.50 18.15
N THR A 60 4.20 5.55 18.87
CA THR A 60 5.02 6.65 18.30
C THR A 60 6.41 6.18 17.86
N SER A 61 6.98 5.17 18.52
CA SER A 61 8.32 4.66 18.23
C SER A 61 8.36 3.58 17.14
N ILE A 62 7.21 3.05 16.73
CA ILE A 62 7.12 1.95 15.74
C ILE A 62 6.81 2.55 14.36
N SER A 63 7.52 2.09 13.33
CA SER A 63 7.28 2.55 11.95
C SER A 63 6.00 1.97 11.35
N ASP A 64 5.42 2.65 10.36
CA ASP A 64 4.27 2.13 9.61
C ASP A 64 4.57 0.77 8.99
N PHE A 65 5.80 0.58 8.51
CA PHE A 65 6.25 -0.67 7.92
C PHE A 65 6.28 -1.82 8.91
N GLU A 66 6.82 -1.60 10.11
CA GLU A 66 6.85 -2.63 11.16
C GLU A 66 5.45 -3.06 11.59
N ILE A 67 4.53 -2.11 11.71
CA ILE A 67 3.13 -2.42 12.02
C ILE A 67 2.50 -3.21 10.87
N LEU A 68 2.69 -2.78 9.62
CA LEU A 68 2.20 -3.49 8.45
C LEU A 68 2.71 -4.93 8.42
N MET A 69 4.02 -5.14 8.59
CA MET A 69 4.62 -6.48 8.60
C MET A 69 4.11 -7.32 9.77
N SER A 70 3.91 -6.74 10.94
CA SER A 70 3.29 -7.43 12.08
C SER A 70 1.85 -7.89 11.78
N ILE A 71 1.08 -7.07 11.08
CA ILE A 71 -0.28 -7.41 10.66
C ILE A 71 -0.26 -8.56 9.64
N ILE A 72 0.59 -8.47 8.62
CA ILE A 72 0.69 -9.45 7.52
C ILE A 72 1.16 -10.83 8.05
N ASN A 73 2.05 -10.85 9.03
CA ASN A 73 2.56 -12.09 9.63
C ASN A 73 1.58 -12.80 10.57
N ASN A 74 0.37 -12.32 10.69
CA ASN A 74 -0.68 -13.02 11.41
C ASN A 74 -1.23 -14.16 10.55
N ASP A 75 -1.22 -15.39 11.07
CA ASP A 75 -1.62 -16.62 10.34
C ASP A 75 -3.13 -16.78 10.10
N SER A 76 -3.93 -15.73 10.30
CA SER A 76 -5.36 -15.81 10.02
C SER A 76 -5.66 -15.94 8.52
N VAL A 77 -6.75 -16.63 8.19
CA VAL A 77 -7.21 -16.80 6.79
C VAL A 77 -7.45 -15.42 6.13
N GLU A 78 -8.00 -14.48 6.88
CA GLU A 78 -8.26 -13.13 6.38
C GLU A 78 -6.95 -12.41 6.01
N MET A 79 -5.90 -12.57 6.81
CA MET A 79 -4.60 -11.96 6.51
C MET A 79 -3.94 -12.56 5.27
N LYS A 80 -4.07 -13.87 5.06
CA LYS A 80 -3.59 -14.51 3.82
C LYS A 80 -4.27 -13.95 2.57
N ILE A 81 -5.57 -13.65 2.65
CA ILE A 81 -6.30 -12.99 1.55
C ILE A 81 -5.72 -11.58 1.29
N HIS A 82 -5.49 -10.82 2.34
CA HIS A 82 -4.94 -9.47 2.20
C HIS A 82 -3.50 -9.47 1.69
N LEU A 83 -2.69 -10.41 2.17
CA LEU A 83 -1.34 -10.62 1.66
C LEU A 83 -1.35 -10.91 0.16
N THR A 84 -2.22 -11.84 -0.28
CA THR A 84 -2.39 -12.15 -1.70
C THR A 84 -2.83 -10.93 -2.52
N GLN A 85 -3.72 -10.09 -1.97
CA GLN A 85 -4.16 -8.86 -2.65
C GLN A 85 -3.01 -7.83 -2.77
N MET A 86 -2.19 -7.72 -1.75
CA MET A 86 -0.99 -6.88 -1.77
C MET A 86 0.04 -7.40 -2.78
N GLU A 87 0.29 -8.71 -2.81
CA GLU A 87 1.17 -9.36 -3.80
C GLU A 87 0.69 -9.12 -5.24
N LEU A 88 -0.61 -9.19 -5.49
CA LEU A 88 -1.18 -8.89 -6.82
C LEU A 88 -0.91 -7.45 -7.24
N VAL A 89 -1.04 -6.48 -6.34
CA VAL A 89 -0.72 -5.07 -6.65
C VAL A 89 0.76 -4.91 -6.92
N LEU A 90 1.62 -5.50 -6.09
CA LEU A 90 3.06 -5.48 -6.30
C LEU A 90 3.43 -6.10 -7.64
N ALA A 91 2.80 -7.23 -8.03
CA ALA A 91 3.09 -7.89 -9.30
C ALA A 91 2.75 -7.06 -10.54
N ILE A 92 1.74 -6.18 -10.48
CA ILE A 92 1.45 -5.28 -11.61
C ILE A 92 2.33 -4.04 -11.66
N ILE A 93 2.81 -3.56 -10.51
CA ILE A 93 3.73 -2.41 -10.48
C ILE A 93 5.21 -2.82 -10.64
N PHE A 94 5.51 -4.11 -10.45
CA PHE A 94 6.83 -4.71 -10.61
C PHE A 94 6.77 -5.98 -11.48
N PRO A 95 6.34 -5.87 -12.76
CA PRO A 95 6.04 -7.04 -13.60
C PRO A 95 7.26 -7.88 -13.97
N PHE A 96 8.47 -7.33 -13.83
CA PHE A 96 9.72 -8.01 -14.18
C PHE A 96 10.44 -8.62 -12.97
N TYR A 97 9.87 -8.45 -11.77
CA TYR A 97 10.48 -8.89 -10.53
C TYR A 97 9.72 -10.06 -9.91
N LYS A 98 10.47 -11.02 -9.40
CA LYS A 98 9.91 -12.05 -8.50
C LYS A 98 9.80 -11.47 -7.10
N ILE A 99 8.58 -11.44 -6.56
CA ILE A 99 8.28 -10.84 -5.26
C ILE A 99 8.28 -11.92 -4.18
N ASN A 100 8.91 -11.61 -3.06
CA ASN A 100 8.89 -12.44 -1.85
C ASN A 100 8.71 -11.53 -0.63
N ILE A 101 7.60 -11.69 0.08
CA ILE A 101 7.28 -10.91 1.28
C ILE A 101 7.71 -11.71 2.50
N THR A 102 8.56 -11.12 3.31
CA THR A 102 9.08 -11.70 4.55
C THR A 102 8.60 -10.88 5.76
N PRO A 103 8.78 -11.36 7.00
CA PRO A 103 8.42 -10.61 8.20
C PRO A 103 9.09 -9.24 8.36
N ARG A 104 10.14 -8.95 7.60
CA ARG A 104 10.97 -7.74 7.78
C ARG A 104 11.17 -6.92 6.52
N SER A 105 10.78 -7.44 5.35
CA SER A 105 11.06 -6.79 4.08
C SER A 105 10.26 -7.39 2.93
N ILE A 106 10.09 -6.62 1.88
CA ILE A 106 9.60 -7.05 0.59
C ILE A 106 10.82 -7.17 -0.33
N PHE A 107 11.16 -8.40 -0.70
CA PHE A 107 12.25 -8.69 -1.64
C PHE A 107 11.71 -8.73 -3.06
N LEU A 108 12.41 -8.04 -3.95
CA LEU A 108 12.18 -8.08 -5.38
C LEU A 108 13.45 -8.61 -6.05
N THR A 109 13.32 -9.65 -6.84
CA THR A 109 14.46 -10.28 -7.52
C THR A 109 14.24 -10.18 -9.01
N GLU A 110 15.17 -9.57 -9.70
CA GLU A 110 15.26 -9.55 -11.16
C GLU A 110 16.27 -10.60 -11.60
N ASP A 111 16.00 -11.30 -12.73
CA ASP A 111 16.86 -12.33 -13.27
C ASP A 111 17.32 -11.89 -14.68
N HIS A 112 18.59 -11.57 -14.82
CA HIS A 112 19.22 -11.21 -16.08
C HIS A 112 20.20 -12.32 -16.48
N ASP A 113 19.80 -13.21 -17.41
CA ASP A 113 20.65 -14.27 -17.97
C ASP A 113 21.34 -15.16 -16.92
N GLY A 114 20.65 -15.39 -15.78
CA GLY A 114 21.14 -16.21 -14.68
C GLY A 114 21.88 -15.43 -13.57
N GLU A 115 22.12 -14.16 -13.76
CA GLU A 115 22.53 -13.25 -12.68
C GLU A 115 21.29 -12.67 -11.99
N LYS A 116 21.23 -12.84 -10.66
CA LYS A 116 20.09 -12.38 -9.86
C LYS A 116 20.47 -11.09 -9.15
N GLU A 117 19.73 -10.03 -9.45
CA GLU A 117 19.80 -8.79 -8.68
C GLU A 117 18.68 -8.77 -7.65
N HIS A 118 19.01 -8.35 -6.42
CA HIS A 118 18.08 -8.31 -5.31
C HIS A 118 17.85 -6.87 -4.84
N HIS A 119 16.60 -6.48 -4.78
CA HIS A 119 16.17 -5.18 -4.32
C HIS A 119 15.26 -5.35 -3.09
N ILE A 120 15.28 -4.39 -2.18
CA ILE A 120 14.59 -4.51 -0.90
C ILE A 120 13.76 -3.26 -0.63
N ILE A 121 12.50 -3.46 -0.28
CA ILE A 121 11.66 -2.44 0.34
C ILE A 121 11.54 -2.82 1.81
N ASP A 122 12.02 -1.94 2.69
CA ASP A 122 12.03 -2.10 4.14
C ASP A 122 11.60 -0.83 4.87
N GLN A 123 11.77 -0.78 6.19
CA GLN A 123 11.42 0.39 6.99
C GLN A 123 12.14 1.69 6.60
N ASN A 124 13.30 1.61 5.92
CA ASN A 124 14.10 2.78 5.60
C ASN A 124 13.57 3.51 4.36
N ASN A 125 12.98 2.78 3.41
CA ASN A 125 12.50 3.31 2.14
C ASN A 125 10.97 3.19 1.94
N PHE A 126 10.26 2.53 2.84
CA PHE A 126 8.81 2.29 2.72
C PHE A 126 7.99 3.58 2.68
N ASP A 127 8.36 4.60 3.46
CA ASP A 127 7.63 5.86 3.45
C ASP A 127 7.76 6.60 2.12
N GLU A 128 8.93 6.51 1.49
CA GLU A 128 9.11 7.02 0.13
C GLU A 128 8.31 6.18 -0.86
N PHE A 129 8.38 4.85 -0.78
CA PHE A 129 7.58 3.94 -1.61
C PHE A 129 6.09 4.25 -1.53
N LYS A 130 5.54 4.54 -0.34
CA LYS A 130 4.14 4.97 -0.18
C LYS A 130 3.80 6.21 -1.00
N LYS A 131 4.73 7.16 -1.18
CA LYS A 131 4.49 8.36 -1.99
C LYS A 131 4.27 7.99 -3.46
N TYR A 132 5.04 7.02 -3.98
CA TYR A 132 4.84 6.50 -5.34
C TYR A 132 3.49 5.80 -5.48
N ILE A 133 3.13 4.92 -4.54
CA ILE A 133 1.82 4.26 -4.52
C ILE A 133 0.68 5.29 -4.51
N ARG A 134 0.78 6.32 -3.66
CA ARG A 134 -0.22 7.40 -3.59
C ARG A 134 -0.35 8.17 -4.89
N ALA A 135 0.77 8.45 -5.54
CA ALA A 135 0.80 9.20 -6.78
C ALA A 135 0.23 8.37 -7.94
N ILE A 136 0.66 7.11 -8.09
CA ILE A 136 0.22 6.20 -9.17
C ILE A 136 -1.29 5.93 -9.08
N PHE A 137 -1.81 5.67 -7.88
CA PHE A 137 -3.23 5.41 -7.66
C PHE A 137 -4.04 6.67 -7.35
N CYS A 138 -3.47 7.86 -7.55
CA CYS A 138 -4.13 9.16 -7.35
C CYS A 138 -4.79 9.34 -5.96
N LEU A 139 -4.25 8.72 -4.91
CA LEU A 139 -4.87 8.71 -3.57
C LEU A 139 -4.98 10.10 -2.95
N ASP A 140 -4.06 11.02 -3.27
CA ASP A 140 -4.09 12.39 -2.75
C ASP A 140 -5.15 13.24 -3.42
N GLN A 141 -5.49 12.95 -4.68
CA GLN A 141 -6.59 13.62 -5.39
C GLN A 141 -7.96 13.21 -4.82
N LEU A 142 -8.07 12.00 -4.27
CA LEU A 142 -9.28 11.52 -3.60
C LEU A 142 -9.53 12.21 -2.26
N LYS A 143 -8.50 12.81 -1.64
CA LYS A 143 -8.64 13.65 -0.43
C LYS A 143 -9.26 15.03 -0.71
N GLY A 144 -9.47 15.34 -1.95
CA GLY A 144 -10.08 16.46 -2.61
C GLY A 144 -10.55 17.65 -1.81
N ASN A 145 -10.12 18.81 -2.23
CA ASN A 145 -10.52 20.13 -1.82
C ASN A 145 -11.96 20.22 -1.28
N LYS A 146 -12.10 20.59 -0.02
CA LYS A 146 -13.39 20.93 0.61
C LYS A 146 -13.94 22.29 0.14
N GLY A 147 -13.29 22.96 -0.81
CA GLY A 147 -13.67 24.23 -1.39
C GLY A 147 -14.00 24.10 -2.87
N GLU A 148 -15.18 24.52 -3.24
CA GLU A 148 -15.64 24.82 -4.61
C GLU A 148 -15.41 23.71 -5.64
N ARG A 149 -16.34 22.75 -5.70
CA ARG A 149 -16.47 21.83 -6.84
C ARG A 149 -17.73 22.20 -7.63
N GLU A 150 -17.53 22.62 -8.88
CA GLU A 150 -18.56 22.47 -9.88
C GLU A 150 -19.11 21.04 -9.81
N TYR A 151 -20.44 20.91 -9.85
CA TYR A 151 -21.12 19.63 -9.75
C TYR A 151 -20.62 18.68 -10.84
N ASN A 152 -19.71 17.79 -10.47
CA ASN A 152 -19.26 16.70 -11.31
C ASN A 152 -19.82 15.38 -10.76
N PRO A 153 -20.81 14.75 -11.39
CA PRO A 153 -21.44 13.51 -10.91
C PRO A 153 -20.43 12.36 -10.72
N ARG A 154 -19.37 12.32 -11.54
CA ARG A 154 -18.29 11.33 -11.41
C ARG A 154 -17.42 11.61 -10.17
N GLY A 155 -17.13 12.88 -9.89
CA GLY A 155 -16.38 13.29 -8.71
C GLY A 155 -17.13 13.03 -7.40
N VAL A 156 -18.47 13.21 -7.38
CA VAL A 156 -19.30 12.91 -6.21
C VAL A 156 -19.31 11.40 -5.90
N LYS A 157 -19.41 10.54 -6.92
CA LYS A 157 -19.32 9.08 -6.74
C LYS A 157 -17.95 8.65 -6.24
N ALA A 158 -16.87 9.23 -6.80
CA ALA A 158 -15.51 8.96 -6.35
C ALA A 158 -15.27 9.42 -4.91
N ALA A 159 -15.78 10.60 -4.51
CA ALA A 159 -15.68 11.09 -3.14
C ALA A 159 -16.47 10.21 -2.15
N ALA A 160 -17.68 9.79 -2.50
CA ALA A 160 -18.49 8.88 -1.68
C ALA A 160 -17.82 7.51 -1.53
N LEU A 161 -17.14 7.03 -2.59
CA LEU A 161 -16.37 5.80 -2.55
C LEU A 161 -15.15 5.96 -1.62
N ALA A 162 -14.41 7.05 -1.73
CA ALA A 162 -13.27 7.36 -0.89
C ALA A 162 -13.64 7.44 0.60
N GLU A 163 -14.78 8.04 0.95
CA GLU A 163 -15.29 8.09 2.32
C GLU A 163 -15.67 6.68 2.86
N LYS A 164 -16.29 5.84 2.02
CA LYS A 164 -16.56 4.44 2.37
C LYS A 164 -15.28 3.67 2.63
N PHE A 165 -14.25 3.86 1.81
CA PHE A 165 -12.94 3.22 2.00
C PHE A 165 -12.26 3.71 3.27
N LYS A 166 -12.27 5.01 3.55
CA LYS A 166 -11.72 5.58 4.78
C LYS A 166 -12.38 5.01 6.04
N ALA A 167 -13.71 4.89 6.05
CA ALA A 167 -14.44 4.28 7.16
C ALA A 167 -14.08 2.79 7.33
N ARG A 168 -13.92 2.07 6.21
CA ARG A 168 -13.56 0.65 6.20
C ARG A 168 -12.12 0.41 6.68
N ARG A 169 -11.16 1.26 6.27
CA ARG A 169 -9.76 1.22 6.76
C ARG A 169 -9.71 1.27 8.29
N LYS A 170 -10.40 2.26 8.89
CA LYS A 170 -10.46 2.40 10.35
C LYS A 170 -10.97 1.13 11.02
N LYS A 171 -11.98 0.47 10.44
CA LYS A 171 -12.56 -0.76 10.99
C LYS A 171 -11.60 -1.93 10.87
N ILE A 172 -10.95 -2.10 9.72
CA ILE A 172 -10.00 -3.19 9.47
C ILE A 172 -8.78 -3.04 10.39
N ALA A 173 -8.11 -1.89 10.37
CA ALA A 173 -6.93 -1.64 11.20
C ALA A 173 -7.23 -1.89 12.69
N LEU A 174 -8.40 -1.47 13.17
CA LEU A 174 -8.81 -1.67 14.54
C LEU A 174 -8.98 -3.16 14.90
N ILE A 175 -9.64 -3.93 14.04
CA ILE A 175 -9.88 -5.37 14.27
C ILE A 175 -8.55 -6.11 14.38
N TYR A 176 -7.63 -5.84 13.46
CA TYR A 176 -6.34 -6.55 13.43
C TYR A 176 -5.42 -6.14 14.57
N PHE A 177 -5.39 -4.85 14.92
CA PHE A 177 -4.61 -4.38 16.05
C PHE A 177 -5.07 -5.01 17.36
N LEU A 178 -6.37 -5.05 17.61
CA LEU A 178 -6.94 -5.61 18.85
C LEU A 178 -6.78 -7.13 18.97
N ASN A 179 -6.69 -7.84 17.84
CA ASN A 179 -6.57 -9.31 17.81
C ASN A 179 -5.12 -9.80 17.67
N SER A 180 -4.13 -8.90 17.57
CA SER A 180 -2.73 -9.29 17.44
C SER A 180 -2.16 -9.75 18.80
N PRO A 181 -1.66 -10.98 18.91
CA PRO A 181 -1.07 -11.50 20.16
C PRO A 181 0.18 -10.76 20.61
N LYS A 182 0.84 -9.99 19.74
CA LYS A 182 2.01 -9.17 20.07
C LYS A 182 1.67 -7.88 20.83
N PHE A 183 0.40 -7.47 20.83
CA PHE A 183 -0.08 -6.26 21.50
C PHE A 183 -1.02 -6.56 22.65
N SER A 184 -1.10 -7.83 23.12
CA SER A 184 -1.73 -8.09 24.40
C SER A 184 -0.86 -7.46 25.49
N LEU A 185 -1.37 -6.35 26.04
CA LEU A 185 -0.76 -5.70 27.21
C LEU A 185 -0.62 -6.75 28.33
N PRO A 186 0.52 -6.84 29.03
CA PRO A 186 0.57 -7.61 30.25
C PRO A 186 -0.47 -7.06 31.21
N ILE A 187 -1.39 -7.90 31.62
CA ILE A 187 -2.35 -7.57 32.69
C ILE A 187 -1.50 -7.43 33.94
N ILE A 188 -1.35 -6.21 34.43
CA ILE A 188 -0.76 -5.90 35.75
C ILE A 188 -1.83 -6.13 36.80
#